data_67d4def2afda00d333cfaefbb0e9993d
#
_entry.id   67d4def2afda00d333cfaefbb0e9993d
#
_cell.length_a   1.000
_cell.length_b   1.000
_cell.length_c   1.000
_cell.angle_alpha   90.00
_cell.angle_beta   90.00
_cell.angle_gamma   90.00
#
_symmetry.space_group_name_H-M   'P 1'
#
loop_
_entity.id
_entity.type
_entity.pdbx_description
1 polymer ?
#
loop_
_entity_poly.entity_id
_entity_poly.type
_entity_poly.pdbx_seq_one_letter_code
_entity_poly.pdbx_strand_id
1 'polypeptide(L)'
;MAALMKIPTLLVYSHDSIGVGEDGPTHQPVEHLTSLRTTPNLETWRPCDTSETAISWLAALQNTDKPTALILSRQGLPNFERDKDQINSIIKGGYIIHEPKEKPSLVLIATGSEVELAMEIANDLMDKKHIRVVSMPCTERFDAQSESYKQQILGTDIKRVAIEASHSDWWRKYVGLEGEVIGMDTYGESAPGNILFDHFGFTKEKIKSKLNL
;
A
#
# COMPACT_ATOMS: atom_id res chain seq x y z
N MET A 1 23.66 -4.47 3.33
CA MET A 1 24.97 -3.89 2.92
C MET A 1 24.80 -2.70 1.97
N ALA A 2 24.05 -2.82 0.84
CA ALA A 2 23.86 -1.71 -0.12
C ALA A 2 23.37 -0.42 0.54
N ALA A 3 22.36 -0.51 1.43
CA ALA A 3 21.83 0.63 2.17
C ALA A 3 22.86 1.29 3.11
N LEU A 4 23.66 0.47 3.83
CA LEU A 4 24.73 0.96 4.69
C LEU A 4 25.83 1.68 3.88
N MET A 5 26.18 1.15 2.73
CA MET A 5 27.20 1.69 1.83
C MET A 5 26.67 2.80 0.92
N LYS A 6 25.38 3.10 0.96
CA LYS A 6 24.69 4.07 0.08
C LYS A 6 24.93 3.83 -1.41
N ILE A 7 24.89 2.56 -1.82
CA ILE A 7 25.07 2.17 -3.23
C ILE A 7 23.72 2.19 -3.92
N PRO A 8 23.56 2.87 -5.07
CA PRO A 8 22.31 2.96 -5.82
C PRO A 8 21.98 1.64 -6.54
N THR A 9 21.65 0.62 -5.78
CA THR A 9 21.29 -0.70 -6.28
C THR A 9 19.79 -0.79 -6.46
N LEU A 10 19.35 -1.32 -7.60
CA LEU A 10 17.95 -1.67 -7.85
C LEU A 10 17.73 -3.13 -7.46
N LEU A 11 16.87 -3.33 -6.48
CA LEU A 11 16.45 -4.64 -5.97
C LEU A 11 15.02 -4.88 -6.46
N VAL A 12 14.83 -5.79 -7.40
CA VAL A 12 13.51 -6.08 -7.96
C VAL A 12 13.04 -7.44 -7.44
N TYR A 13 11.98 -7.42 -6.67
CA TYR A 13 11.33 -8.59 -6.11
C TYR A 13 9.92 -8.72 -6.69
N SER A 14 9.55 -9.91 -7.10
CA SER A 14 8.16 -10.27 -7.43
C SER A 14 7.58 -11.17 -6.34
N HIS A 15 6.27 -11.44 -6.40
CA HIS A 15 5.59 -12.33 -5.46
C HIS A 15 5.53 -11.74 -4.04
N ASP A 16 4.90 -10.58 -3.93
CA ASP A 16 4.93 -9.64 -2.83
C ASP A 16 4.14 -10.02 -1.57
N SER A 17 3.26 -11.02 -1.63
CA SER A 17 2.30 -11.30 -0.54
C SER A 17 1.77 -12.74 -0.57
N ILE A 18 0.71 -13.01 0.17
CA ILE A 18 -0.03 -14.28 0.15
C ILE A 18 -0.60 -14.63 -1.23
N GLY A 19 -0.64 -13.68 -2.16
CA GLY A 19 -0.94 -13.91 -3.57
C GLY A 19 0.02 -14.87 -4.29
N VAL A 20 1.15 -15.22 -3.68
CA VAL A 20 2.03 -16.33 -4.11
C VAL A 20 1.26 -17.62 -4.24
N GLY A 21 0.35 -17.90 -3.31
CA GLY A 21 -0.54 -19.06 -3.40
C GLY A 21 0.06 -20.33 -2.81
N GLU A 22 -0.04 -21.43 -3.57
CA GLU A 22 0.20 -22.80 -3.11
C GLU A 22 1.62 -23.10 -2.63
N ASP A 23 2.61 -22.30 -3.03
CA ASP A 23 4.00 -22.41 -2.53
C ASP A 23 4.08 -22.24 -1.01
N GLY A 24 3.07 -21.59 -0.44
CA GLY A 24 2.82 -21.60 0.99
C GLY A 24 3.68 -20.63 1.81
N PRO A 25 3.64 -20.77 3.14
CA PRO A 25 4.18 -19.80 4.08
C PRO A 25 5.69 -19.57 3.96
N THR A 26 6.44 -20.52 3.43
CA THR A 26 7.89 -20.37 3.23
C THR A 26 8.27 -19.44 2.06
N HIS A 27 7.31 -19.13 1.19
CA HIS A 27 7.50 -18.28 0.01
C HIS A 27 6.67 -17.00 0.05
N GLN A 28 5.68 -16.94 0.91
CA GLN A 28 4.80 -15.77 1.08
C GLN A 28 5.43 -14.74 2.02
N PRO A 29 5.85 -13.56 1.54
CA PRO A 29 6.41 -12.53 2.41
C PRO A 29 5.30 -11.88 3.23
N VAL A 30 5.44 -11.88 4.55
CA VAL A 30 4.57 -11.19 5.52
C VAL A 30 5.33 -10.07 6.22
N GLU A 31 6.44 -10.41 6.89
CA GLU A 31 7.28 -9.48 7.64
C GLU A 31 8.30 -8.74 6.78
N HIS A 32 8.56 -9.23 5.57
CA HIS A 32 9.63 -8.73 4.69
C HIS A 32 9.45 -7.26 4.30
N LEU A 33 8.21 -6.83 4.00
CA LEU A 33 7.94 -5.43 3.66
C LEU A 33 8.27 -4.50 4.83
N THR A 34 7.87 -4.86 6.05
CA THR A 34 8.20 -4.11 7.25
C THR A 34 9.71 -4.07 7.47
N SER A 35 10.40 -5.19 7.30
CA SER A 35 11.87 -5.27 7.41
C SER A 35 12.58 -4.39 6.40
N LEU A 36 12.12 -4.36 5.15
CA LEU A 36 12.68 -3.47 4.12
C LEU A 36 12.45 -2.01 4.47
N ARG A 37 11.24 -1.62 4.84
CA ARG A 37 10.88 -0.25 5.19
C ARG A 37 11.57 0.27 6.45
N THR A 38 11.93 -0.62 7.39
CA THR A 38 12.70 -0.23 8.59
C THR A 38 14.20 -0.18 8.34
N THR A 39 14.68 -0.64 7.19
CA THR A 39 16.10 -0.58 6.84
C THR A 39 16.51 0.86 6.50
N PRO A 40 17.41 1.49 7.28
CA PRO A 40 17.84 2.86 7.01
C PRO A 40 18.47 2.99 5.61
N ASN A 41 18.19 4.10 4.93
CA ASN A 41 18.69 4.41 3.59
C ASN A 41 18.20 3.44 2.48
N LEU A 42 17.18 2.65 2.71
CA LEU A 42 16.51 1.86 1.68
C LEU A 42 15.19 2.54 1.32
N GLU A 43 14.87 2.65 0.06
CA GLU A 43 13.59 3.13 -0.42
C GLU A 43 12.79 1.93 -0.96
N THR A 44 11.58 1.72 -0.46
CA THR A 44 10.76 0.56 -0.79
C THR A 44 9.49 0.98 -1.51
N TRP A 45 9.32 0.52 -2.75
CA TRP A 45 8.15 0.77 -3.58
C TRP A 45 7.32 -0.50 -3.76
N ARG A 46 6.03 -0.40 -3.54
CA ARG A 46 5.05 -1.45 -3.80
C ARG A 46 3.91 -0.89 -4.66
N PRO A 47 4.10 -0.83 -5.99
CA PRO A 47 3.15 -0.21 -6.90
C PRO A 47 1.90 -1.07 -7.12
N CYS A 48 0.74 -0.42 -7.34
CA CYS A 48 -0.54 -1.08 -7.57
C CYS A 48 -0.88 -1.31 -9.05
N ASP A 49 -0.20 -0.64 -9.97
CA ASP A 49 -0.46 -0.75 -11.41
C ASP A 49 0.71 -0.27 -12.27
N THR A 50 0.48 -0.21 -13.60
CA THR A 50 1.49 0.19 -14.58
C THR A 50 1.99 1.62 -14.36
N SER A 51 1.11 2.56 -14.03
CA SER A 51 1.48 3.97 -13.82
C SER A 51 2.38 4.13 -12.59
N GLU A 52 2.01 3.53 -11.47
CA GLU A 52 2.85 3.53 -10.28
C GLU A 52 4.16 2.77 -10.50
N THR A 53 4.13 1.66 -11.25
CA THR A 53 5.36 0.91 -11.58
C THR A 53 6.30 1.78 -12.40
N ALA A 54 5.83 2.48 -13.42
CA ALA A 54 6.65 3.36 -14.24
C ALA A 54 7.31 4.48 -13.41
N ILE A 55 6.54 5.12 -12.51
CA ILE A 55 7.06 6.17 -11.63
C ILE A 55 8.03 5.59 -10.58
N SER A 56 7.78 4.39 -10.08
CA SER A 56 8.69 3.70 -9.16
C SER A 56 10.06 3.43 -9.82
N TRP A 57 10.06 2.98 -11.08
CA TRP A 57 11.29 2.83 -11.85
C TRP A 57 12.00 4.16 -12.09
N LEU A 58 11.25 5.21 -12.45
CA LEU A 58 11.82 6.55 -12.61
C LEU A 58 12.49 7.02 -11.32
N ALA A 59 11.79 6.87 -10.18
CA ALA A 59 12.30 7.23 -8.87
C ALA A 59 13.57 6.46 -8.51
N ALA A 60 13.58 5.15 -8.78
CA ALA A 60 14.72 4.28 -8.53
C ALA A 60 15.96 4.65 -9.36
N LEU A 61 15.76 5.00 -10.64
CA LEU A 61 16.84 5.44 -11.54
C LEU A 61 17.39 6.82 -11.17
N GLN A 62 16.59 7.66 -10.53
CA GLN A 62 17.01 8.97 -10.04
C GLN A 62 17.77 8.92 -8.71
N ASN A 63 17.66 7.83 -7.96
CA ASN A 63 18.40 7.65 -6.71
C ASN A 63 19.88 7.39 -7.02
N THR A 64 20.76 8.26 -6.52
CA THR A 64 22.22 8.17 -6.73
C THR A 64 22.99 7.81 -5.46
N ASP A 65 22.33 7.83 -4.30
CA ASP A 65 22.95 7.70 -2.97
C ASP A 65 22.28 6.68 -2.06
N LYS A 66 21.33 5.91 -2.57
CA LYS A 66 20.64 4.85 -1.80
C LYS A 66 20.08 3.77 -2.72
N PRO A 67 19.97 2.52 -2.24
CA PRO A 67 19.29 1.47 -2.97
C PRO A 67 17.77 1.67 -2.96
N THR A 68 17.13 1.10 -3.99
CA THR A 68 15.67 1.07 -4.10
C THR A 68 15.19 -0.37 -4.29
N ALA A 69 14.22 -0.80 -3.50
CA ALA A 69 13.52 -2.07 -3.64
C ALA A 69 12.18 -1.84 -4.35
N LEU A 70 11.95 -2.54 -5.46
CA LEU A 70 10.68 -2.59 -6.19
C LEU A 70 10.02 -3.92 -5.88
N ILE A 71 8.86 -3.89 -5.24
CA ILE A 71 8.14 -5.06 -4.76
C ILE A 71 6.88 -5.22 -5.61
N LEU A 72 6.88 -6.23 -6.47
CA LEU A 72 5.86 -6.44 -7.49
C LEU A 72 4.97 -7.64 -7.15
N SER A 73 3.70 -7.55 -7.48
CA SER A 73 2.74 -8.65 -7.29
C SER A 73 3.01 -9.82 -8.25
N ARG A 74 2.59 -11.02 -7.86
CA ARG A 74 2.54 -12.19 -8.73
C ARG A 74 1.37 -12.11 -9.70
N GLN A 75 0.21 -11.73 -9.20
CA GLN A 75 -1.03 -11.63 -9.98
C GLN A 75 -1.07 -10.37 -10.84
N GLY A 76 -1.85 -10.41 -11.91
CA GLY A 76 -2.18 -9.22 -12.69
C GLY A 76 -3.07 -8.28 -11.86
N LEU A 77 -2.81 -6.98 -11.97
CA LEU A 77 -3.57 -5.94 -11.28
C LEU A 77 -4.24 -5.02 -12.31
N PRO A 78 -5.42 -4.44 -12.00
CA PRO A 78 -6.07 -3.49 -12.87
C PRO A 78 -5.28 -2.19 -12.96
N ASN A 79 -5.47 -1.45 -14.05
CA ASN A 79 -4.98 -0.08 -14.15
C ASN A 79 -6.08 0.89 -13.72
N PHE A 80 -5.72 1.92 -12.98
CA PHE A 80 -6.62 2.98 -12.57
C PHE A 80 -6.40 4.23 -13.44
N GLU A 81 -7.49 4.85 -13.85
CA GLU A 81 -7.42 6.17 -14.48
C GLU A 81 -6.98 7.22 -13.46
N ARG A 82 -6.14 8.13 -13.91
CA ARG A 82 -5.62 9.25 -13.10
C ARG A 82 -5.53 10.50 -13.93
N ASP A 83 -5.84 11.61 -13.32
CA ASP A 83 -5.53 12.91 -13.91
C ASP A 83 -4.02 13.22 -13.82
N LYS A 84 -3.62 14.33 -14.42
CA LYS A 84 -2.22 14.75 -14.48
C LYS A 84 -1.62 15.03 -13.09
N ASP A 85 -2.42 15.58 -12.18
CA ASP A 85 -1.96 15.95 -10.84
C ASP A 85 -1.79 14.72 -9.97
N GLN A 86 -2.66 13.73 -10.12
CA GLN A 86 -2.52 12.43 -9.49
C GLN A 86 -1.25 11.71 -9.98
N ILE A 87 -1.02 11.66 -11.30
CA ILE A 87 0.20 11.06 -11.87
C ILE A 87 1.46 11.75 -11.30
N ASN A 88 1.50 13.09 -11.30
CA ASN A 88 2.62 13.85 -10.74
C ASN A 88 2.81 13.65 -9.23
N SER A 89 1.77 13.22 -8.53
CA SER A 89 1.80 13.02 -7.09
C SER A 89 2.30 11.63 -6.67
N ILE A 90 2.31 10.65 -7.57
CA ILE A 90 2.83 9.29 -7.29
C ILE A 90 4.27 9.35 -6.75
N ILE A 91 5.11 10.21 -7.34
CA ILE A 91 6.52 10.35 -6.95
C ILE A 91 6.71 10.79 -5.50
N LYS A 92 5.68 11.36 -4.87
CA LYS A 92 5.68 11.78 -3.46
C LYS A 92 5.48 10.61 -2.49
N GLY A 93 5.20 9.41 -3.01
CA GLY A 93 5.12 8.17 -2.24
C GLY A 93 3.76 7.85 -1.61
N GLY A 94 2.85 8.81 -1.59
CA GLY A 94 1.46 8.64 -1.16
C GLY A 94 0.60 9.77 -1.70
N TYR A 95 -0.57 9.45 -2.26
CA TYR A 95 -1.46 10.41 -2.90
C TYR A 95 -2.91 9.93 -2.88
N ILE A 96 -3.85 10.84 -3.10
CA ILE A 96 -5.27 10.52 -3.19
C ILE A 96 -5.56 9.94 -4.59
N ILE A 97 -5.90 8.64 -4.66
CA ILE A 97 -6.33 7.99 -5.90
C ILE A 97 -7.82 8.14 -6.12
N HIS A 98 -8.62 8.22 -5.05
CA HIS A 98 -10.06 8.47 -5.09
C HIS A 98 -10.45 9.47 -4.01
N GLU A 99 -11.14 10.54 -4.42
CA GLU A 99 -11.72 11.54 -3.53
C GLU A 99 -13.24 11.55 -3.68
N PRO A 100 -14.01 11.41 -2.58
CA PRO A 100 -15.47 11.52 -2.65
C PRO A 100 -15.89 12.97 -2.95
N LYS A 101 -17.12 13.14 -3.46
CA LYS A 101 -17.65 14.48 -3.75
C LYS A 101 -17.81 15.37 -2.51
N GLU A 102 -18.09 14.76 -1.36
CA GLU A 102 -18.27 15.43 -0.09
C GLU A 102 -17.07 15.19 0.83
N LYS A 103 -17.02 15.93 1.96
CA LYS A 103 -15.93 15.76 2.93
C LYS A 103 -15.81 14.30 3.37
N PRO A 104 -14.62 13.70 3.26
CA PRO A 104 -14.43 12.29 3.63
C PRO A 104 -14.74 12.06 5.10
N SER A 105 -15.44 10.97 5.38
CA SER A 105 -15.73 10.45 6.73
C SER A 105 -14.79 9.31 7.12
N LEU A 106 -14.10 8.72 6.14
CA LEU A 106 -13.16 7.62 6.30
C LEU A 106 -12.04 7.74 5.25
N VAL A 107 -10.82 7.43 5.64
CA VAL A 107 -9.69 7.29 4.73
C VAL A 107 -9.23 5.83 4.72
N LEU A 108 -9.26 5.19 3.56
CA LEU A 108 -8.62 3.90 3.32
C LEU A 108 -7.23 4.15 2.72
N ILE A 109 -6.21 3.63 3.37
CA ILE A 109 -4.82 3.68 2.92
C ILE A 109 -4.47 2.29 2.43
N ALA A 110 -4.03 2.18 1.19
CA ALA A 110 -3.63 0.88 0.63
C ALA A 110 -2.36 1.01 -0.22
N THR A 111 -1.74 -0.11 -0.52
CA THR A 111 -0.55 -0.19 -1.37
C THR A 111 -0.55 -1.50 -2.15
N GLY A 112 0.12 -1.52 -3.30
CA GLY A 112 0.18 -2.73 -4.13
C GLY A 112 -1.20 -3.26 -4.50
N SER A 113 -1.36 -4.57 -4.44
CA SER A 113 -2.60 -5.25 -4.83
C SER A 113 -3.83 -4.84 -4.00
N GLU A 114 -3.65 -4.37 -2.78
CA GLU A 114 -4.78 -4.00 -1.91
C GLU A 114 -5.42 -2.64 -2.25
N VAL A 115 -4.82 -1.86 -3.16
CA VAL A 115 -5.44 -0.63 -3.68
C VAL A 115 -6.73 -0.95 -4.44
N GLU A 116 -6.77 -2.04 -5.22
CA GLU A 116 -7.98 -2.50 -5.89
C GLU A 116 -9.11 -2.73 -4.88
N LEU A 117 -8.83 -3.46 -3.82
CA LEU A 117 -9.80 -3.77 -2.76
C LEU A 117 -10.32 -2.49 -2.06
N ALA A 118 -9.45 -1.53 -1.80
CA ALA A 118 -9.85 -0.25 -1.22
C ALA A 118 -10.75 0.56 -2.17
N MET A 119 -10.45 0.56 -3.47
CA MET A 119 -11.26 1.20 -4.51
C MET A 119 -12.64 0.53 -4.66
N GLU A 120 -12.68 -0.80 -4.63
CA GLU A 120 -13.96 -1.53 -4.67
C GLU A 120 -14.85 -1.20 -3.47
N ILE A 121 -14.28 -1.12 -2.25
CA ILE A 121 -15.03 -0.74 -1.05
C ILE A 121 -15.57 0.68 -1.18
N ALA A 122 -14.75 1.63 -1.64
CA ALA A 122 -15.18 3.01 -1.80
C ALA A 122 -16.30 3.15 -2.84
N ASN A 123 -16.19 2.45 -3.98
CA ASN A 123 -17.22 2.45 -5.03
C ASN A 123 -18.53 1.79 -4.58
N ASP A 124 -18.44 0.67 -3.84
CA ASP A 124 -19.62 -0.06 -3.33
C ASP A 124 -20.43 0.74 -2.29
N LEU A 125 -19.78 1.68 -1.62
CA LEU A 125 -20.38 2.49 -0.56
C LEU A 125 -20.58 3.96 -0.95
N MET A 126 -20.33 4.34 -2.20
CA MET A 126 -20.31 5.75 -2.64
C MET A 126 -21.58 6.55 -2.33
N ASP A 127 -22.75 5.88 -2.30
CA ASP A 127 -24.04 6.49 -1.97
C ASP A 127 -24.32 6.56 -0.46
N LYS A 128 -23.52 5.90 0.38
CA LYS A 128 -23.74 5.77 1.81
C LYS A 128 -22.65 6.35 2.67
N LYS A 129 -21.44 6.37 2.16
CA LYS A 129 -20.22 6.78 2.87
C LYS A 129 -19.32 7.62 1.95
N HIS A 130 -18.69 8.63 2.52
CA HIS A 130 -17.73 9.46 1.83
C HIS A 130 -16.32 8.94 2.13
N ILE A 131 -15.83 8.02 1.30
CA ILE A 131 -14.56 7.32 1.52
C ILE A 131 -13.51 7.90 0.58
N ARG A 132 -12.42 8.41 1.16
CA ARG A 132 -11.20 8.72 0.43
C ARG A 132 -10.34 7.47 0.34
N VAL A 133 -9.75 7.20 -0.83
CA VAL A 133 -8.72 6.18 -0.99
C VAL A 133 -7.38 6.84 -1.26
N VAL A 134 -6.39 6.47 -0.46
CA VAL A 134 -4.99 6.88 -0.59
C VAL A 134 -4.18 5.68 -1.05
N SER A 135 -3.56 5.78 -2.22
CA SER A 135 -2.50 4.86 -2.60
C SER A 135 -1.17 5.34 -2.03
N MET A 136 -0.45 4.45 -1.36
CA MET A 136 0.84 4.76 -0.72
C MET A 136 1.92 3.80 -1.19
N PRO A 137 2.38 3.91 -2.44
CA PRO A 137 3.37 3.01 -3.02
C PRO A 137 4.76 3.09 -2.36
N CYS A 138 5.10 4.21 -1.71
CA CYS A 138 6.41 4.36 -1.05
C CYS A 138 6.29 5.20 0.23
N THR A 139 6.35 4.55 1.36
CA THR A 139 6.18 5.21 2.66
C THR A 139 7.33 6.16 3.00
N GLU A 140 8.56 5.85 2.60
CA GLU A 140 9.75 6.65 2.88
C GLU A 140 9.68 8.01 2.17
N ARG A 141 9.19 8.03 0.92
CA ARG A 141 8.96 9.29 0.21
C ARG A 141 7.79 10.08 0.77
N PHE A 142 6.74 9.41 1.18
CA PHE A 142 5.61 10.07 1.83
C PHE A 142 6.03 10.71 3.17
N ASP A 143 6.81 10.01 3.98
CA ASP A 143 7.31 10.51 5.25
C ASP A 143 8.20 11.74 5.08
N ALA A 144 8.93 11.84 3.98
CA ALA A 144 9.77 12.99 3.64
C ALA A 144 8.99 14.22 3.18
N GLN A 145 7.66 14.12 2.96
CA GLN A 145 6.84 15.26 2.57
C GLN A 145 6.60 16.22 3.75
N SER A 146 6.18 17.44 3.43
CA SER A 146 5.78 18.42 4.45
C SER A 146 4.59 17.94 5.27
N GLU A 147 4.49 18.38 6.51
CA GLU A 147 3.34 18.05 7.38
C GLU A 147 2.01 18.49 6.75
N SER A 148 2.00 19.64 6.06
CA SER A 148 0.81 20.12 5.35
C SER A 148 0.38 19.16 4.24
N TYR A 149 1.32 18.60 3.48
CA TYR A 149 1.00 17.59 2.46
C TYR A 149 0.45 16.32 3.11
N LYS A 150 1.12 15.81 4.15
CA LYS A 150 0.66 14.60 4.86
C LYS A 150 -0.75 14.78 5.43
N GLN A 151 -1.04 15.93 6.02
CA GLN A 151 -2.38 16.26 6.52
C GLN A 151 -3.42 16.40 5.39
N GLN A 152 -3.03 16.97 4.26
CA GLN A 152 -3.91 17.05 3.08
C GLN A 152 -4.30 15.66 2.59
N ILE A 153 -3.34 14.72 2.51
CA ILE A 153 -3.57 13.37 2.00
C ILE A 153 -4.34 12.53 3.01
N LEU A 154 -3.88 12.48 4.26
CA LEU A 154 -4.45 11.60 5.29
C LEU A 154 -5.67 12.20 6.01
N GLY A 155 -5.93 13.49 5.81
CA GLY A 155 -6.96 14.22 6.55
C GLY A 155 -6.59 14.46 8.02
N THR A 156 -7.27 15.43 8.63
CA THR A 156 -7.22 15.71 10.07
C THR A 156 -8.55 15.32 10.69
N ASP A 157 -8.52 14.69 11.86
CA ASP A 157 -9.72 14.29 12.62
C ASP A 157 -10.67 13.35 11.84
N ILE A 158 -10.09 12.48 11.02
CA ILE A 158 -10.82 11.48 10.23
C ILE A 158 -10.28 10.10 10.59
N LYS A 159 -11.19 9.13 10.79
CA LYS A 159 -10.80 7.72 10.98
C LYS A 159 -10.01 7.23 9.76
N ARG A 160 -8.92 6.53 10.02
CA ARG A 160 -8.05 5.95 8.99
C ARG A 160 -7.99 4.44 9.14
N VAL A 161 -7.98 3.76 8.02
CA VAL A 161 -7.82 2.30 7.97
C VAL A 161 -6.75 2.01 6.93
N ALA A 162 -5.77 1.20 7.29
CA ALA A 162 -4.78 0.71 6.35
C ALA A 162 -5.09 -0.73 5.94
N ILE A 163 -4.84 -1.06 4.67
CA ILE A 163 -5.09 -2.37 4.08
C ILE A 163 -3.82 -2.80 3.35
N GLU A 164 -3.15 -3.82 3.86
CA GLU A 164 -1.99 -4.45 3.22
C GLU A 164 -1.84 -5.89 3.67
N ALA A 165 -1.70 -6.82 2.73
CA ALA A 165 -1.41 -8.23 2.99
C ALA A 165 0.06 -8.41 3.42
N SER A 166 0.44 -7.78 4.52
CA SER A 166 1.74 -7.77 5.18
C SER A 166 1.56 -7.49 6.67
N HIS A 167 2.65 -7.53 7.45
CA HIS A 167 2.59 -7.33 8.90
C HIS A 167 1.95 -5.98 9.27
N SER A 168 1.00 -6.01 10.21
CA SER A 168 0.12 -4.87 10.51
C SER A 168 0.82 -3.68 11.15
N ASP A 169 1.90 -3.88 11.91
CA ASP A 169 2.51 -2.86 12.76
C ASP A 169 3.06 -1.65 12.00
N TRP A 170 3.53 -1.85 10.74
CA TRP A 170 4.05 -0.74 9.94
C TRP A 170 3.06 0.40 9.78
N TRP A 171 1.77 0.08 9.68
CA TRP A 171 0.72 1.05 9.40
C TRP A 171 0.22 1.83 10.62
N ARG A 172 0.58 1.41 11.84
CA ARG A 172 0.14 2.04 13.10
C ARG A 172 0.45 3.54 13.15
N LYS A 173 1.60 3.97 12.63
CA LYS A 173 1.99 5.38 12.59
C LYS A 173 1.12 6.25 11.67
N TYR A 174 0.46 5.66 10.66
CA TYR A 174 -0.40 6.39 9.72
C TYR A 174 -1.85 6.40 10.16
N VAL A 175 -2.32 5.32 10.75
CA VAL A 175 -3.72 5.23 11.20
C VAL A 175 -3.93 5.82 12.59
N GLY A 176 -2.89 5.86 13.45
CA GLY A 176 -2.99 6.31 14.83
C GLY A 176 -3.66 5.30 15.75
N LEU A 177 -3.96 5.72 16.99
CA LEU A 177 -4.54 4.85 18.02
C LEU A 177 -6.00 4.49 17.73
N GLU A 178 -6.76 5.41 17.12
CA GLU A 178 -8.19 5.24 16.79
C GLU A 178 -8.41 4.54 15.43
N GLY A 179 -7.34 4.38 14.65
CA GLY A 179 -7.42 3.74 13.35
C GLY A 179 -7.29 2.23 13.41
N GLU A 180 -7.62 1.58 12.31
CA GLU A 180 -7.54 0.13 12.18
C GLU A 180 -6.55 -0.29 11.09
N VAL A 181 -6.00 -1.48 11.22
CA VAL A 181 -5.16 -2.10 10.21
C VAL A 181 -5.77 -3.45 9.83
N ILE A 182 -5.97 -3.62 8.53
CA ILE A 182 -6.28 -4.90 7.90
C ILE A 182 -4.95 -5.42 7.38
N GLY A 183 -4.30 -6.22 8.17
CA GLY A 183 -2.97 -6.76 7.91
C GLY A 183 -2.87 -8.21 8.35
N MET A 184 -1.68 -8.75 8.34
CA MET A 184 -1.37 -10.13 8.74
C MET A 184 -0.46 -10.12 9.95
N ASP A 185 -0.87 -10.85 10.99
CA ASP A 185 -0.07 -11.03 12.22
C ASP A 185 0.33 -12.52 12.40
N THR A 186 0.12 -13.32 11.36
CA THR A 186 0.54 -14.73 11.25
C THR A 186 1.21 -14.97 9.91
N TYR A 187 1.94 -16.06 9.78
CA TYR A 187 2.44 -16.52 8.48
C TYR A 187 1.27 -16.91 7.56
N GLY A 188 1.56 -17.01 6.26
CA GLY A 188 0.61 -17.48 5.26
C GLY A 188 0.31 -18.98 5.36
N GLU A 189 -0.47 -19.47 4.42
CA GLU A 189 -0.91 -20.88 4.30
C GLU A 189 -0.77 -21.35 2.85
N SER A 190 -0.79 -22.68 2.64
CA SER A 190 -0.70 -23.27 1.30
C SER A 190 -2.10 -23.51 0.72
N ALA A 191 -2.53 -22.62 -0.17
CA ALA A 191 -3.79 -22.69 -0.92
C ALA A 191 -3.74 -21.75 -2.12
N PRO A 192 -4.69 -21.82 -3.09
CA PRO A 192 -4.82 -20.80 -4.13
C PRO A 192 -4.92 -19.39 -3.56
N GLY A 193 -4.26 -18.41 -4.21
CA GLY A 193 -4.15 -17.06 -3.69
C GLY A 193 -5.49 -16.39 -3.36
N ASN A 194 -6.51 -16.56 -4.21
CA ASN A 194 -7.86 -16.03 -3.94
C ASN A 194 -8.50 -16.63 -2.69
N ILE A 195 -8.25 -17.90 -2.39
CA ILE A 195 -8.72 -18.56 -1.15
C ILE A 195 -7.98 -17.97 0.05
N LEU A 196 -6.67 -17.71 -0.09
CA LEU A 196 -5.88 -17.09 0.98
C LEU A 196 -6.32 -15.66 1.28
N PHE A 197 -6.55 -14.84 0.26
CA PHE A 197 -7.09 -13.49 0.49
C PHE A 197 -8.43 -13.53 1.22
N ASP A 198 -9.33 -14.46 0.85
CA ASP A 198 -10.57 -14.65 1.62
C ASP A 198 -10.29 -15.15 3.04
N HIS A 199 -9.49 -16.21 3.19
CA HIS A 199 -9.18 -16.79 4.51
C HIS A 199 -8.65 -15.74 5.50
N PHE A 200 -7.70 -14.92 5.08
CA PHE A 200 -7.08 -13.89 5.91
C PHE A 200 -7.90 -12.59 6.01
N GLY A 201 -9.07 -12.53 5.38
CA GLY A 201 -9.99 -11.40 5.55
C GLY A 201 -9.79 -10.26 4.57
N PHE A 202 -9.00 -10.44 3.50
CA PHE A 202 -8.79 -9.46 2.44
C PHE A 202 -9.87 -9.57 1.35
N THR A 203 -11.12 -9.50 1.75
CA THR A 203 -12.27 -9.38 0.85
C THR A 203 -13.11 -8.19 1.24
N LYS A 204 -13.79 -7.62 0.26
CA LYS A 204 -14.66 -6.46 0.45
C LYS A 204 -15.69 -6.69 1.56
N GLU A 205 -16.35 -7.85 1.56
CA GLU A 205 -17.39 -8.22 2.51
C GLU A 205 -16.84 -8.33 3.94
N LYS A 206 -15.69 -8.99 4.11
CA LYS A 206 -15.06 -9.18 5.43
C LYS A 206 -14.55 -7.86 6.00
N ILE A 207 -13.94 -7.02 5.16
CA ILE A 207 -13.46 -5.70 5.60
C ILE A 207 -14.65 -4.80 5.97
N LYS A 208 -15.70 -4.74 5.13
CA LYS A 208 -16.92 -3.96 5.45
C LYS A 208 -17.53 -4.42 6.75
N SER A 209 -17.65 -5.73 6.97
CA SER A 209 -18.17 -6.29 8.22
C SER A 209 -17.32 -5.91 9.43
N LYS A 210 -15.98 -6.04 9.32
CA LYS A 210 -15.03 -5.69 10.40
C LYS A 210 -15.10 -4.20 10.77
N LEU A 211 -15.28 -3.33 9.78
CA LEU A 211 -15.33 -1.87 9.97
C LEU A 211 -16.73 -1.33 10.27
N ASN A 212 -17.76 -2.17 10.27
CA ASN A 212 -19.18 -1.80 10.42
C ASN A 212 -19.62 -0.76 9.36
N LEU A 213 -19.27 -1.01 8.11
CA LEU A 213 -19.55 -0.14 6.96
C LEU A 213 -20.80 -0.56 6.20
#